data_743b757b6b8f1304eba464468208ad96
#
_entry.id   743b757b6b8f1304eba464468208ad96
#
_cell.length_a   1.000
_cell.length_b   1.000
_cell.length_c   1.000
_cell.angle_alpha   90.00
_cell.angle_beta   90.00
_cell.angle_gamma   90.00
#
_symmetry.space_group_name_H-M   'P 1'
#
loop_
_entity.id
_entity.type
_entity.pdbx_description
1 polymer ?
#
loop_
_entity_poly.entity_id
_entity_poly.type
_entity_poly.pdbx_seq_one_letter_code
_entity_poly.pdbx_strand_id
1 'polypeptide(L)'
;MGSTRLSIGLCLVMLVGMVGALPAAVSAQQDQVTITATVVDQDGRSVGGGVDVTASWQGGSVNGTTASSGQVLLDVPRGANVSIQVDDDRYVRNIPYEVSDASTQSVDVPVTDAGTATVTVRNAQNETVEDARVLLYRGGQFVTDQRTDADGTVTTPAVEQGNYRLDIYKAGYLDNRTQITVGSQTDINRTIQQDEVLLTVEVVDDYFDPAEPLNASVRIPSVGTLQTTDGDAATTVPVNTKYNVDVTKDGYDQATQTVTVKQRDLTETISINRTDSLSISTQDRVLLGNSITLEVTDEYDDPVEGATVSQDGQEVGTTDADGQLEVDTESAGSVSFTVDDGTVQEEVTVRVVDAPEELTGTQIPDSTGTDAEPTGTSGGSGPGFTPVTVAAALALLSLVAARRR
;
A
#
# COMPACT_ATOMS: atom_id res chain seq x y z
N MET A 1 -46.26 41.17 -3.90
CA MET A 1 -47.66 40.75 -4.05
C MET A 1 -47.69 39.25 -4.14
N GLY A 2 -48.42 38.56 -3.26
CA GLY A 2 -48.80 37.17 -3.34
C GLY A 2 -48.18 36.25 -2.31
N SER A 3 -48.60 36.40 -1.04
CA SER A 3 -48.38 35.42 0.03
C SER A 3 -49.33 34.22 -0.14
N THR A 4 -48.84 33.00 -0.14
CA THR A 4 -49.71 31.83 0.01
C THR A 4 -49.30 31.09 1.28
N ARG A 5 -50.13 31.21 2.30
CA ARG A 5 -50.05 30.42 3.54
C ARG A 5 -50.69 29.06 3.30
N LEU A 6 -49.95 27.98 3.55
CA LEU A 6 -50.48 26.63 3.56
C LEU A 6 -50.74 26.18 5.00
N SER A 7 -52.02 26.02 5.33
CA SER A 7 -52.48 25.52 6.61
C SER A 7 -52.30 23.97 6.66
N ILE A 8 -51.59 23.48 7.67
CA ILE A 8 -51.49 22.06 7.96
C ILE A 8 -52.56 21.69 9.01
N GLY A 9 -53.47 20.86 8.57
CA GLY A 9 -54.55 20.31 9.42
C GLY A 9 -54.02 19.31 10.46
N LEU A 10 -54.52 19.50 11.64
CA LEU A 10 -54.34 18.70 12.85
C LEU A 10 -55.09 17.39 12.72
N CYS A 11 -54.44 16.26 12.54
CA CYS A 11 -55.04 14.92 12.74
C CYS A 11 -54.70 14.43 14.15
N LEU A 12 -55.71 14.48 15.02
CA LEU A 12 -55.72 13.92 16.37
C LEU A 12 -55.95 12.41 16.26
N VAL A 13 -54.92 11.59 16.50
CA VAL A 13 -55.09 10.12 16.73
C VAL A 13 -54.86 9.88 18.21
N MET A 14 -56.00 9.59 18.89
CA MET A 14 -55.97 9.02 20.24
C MET A 14 -55.37 7.60 20.16
N LEU A 15 -54.25 7.35 20.81
CA LEU A 15 -53.76 6.02 21.12
C LEU A 15 -53.74 5.85 22.62
N VAL A 16 -54.60 4.91 23.05
CA VAL A 16 -54.84 4.48 24.41
C VAL A 16 -53.56 3.91 25.03
N GLY A 17 -53.35 4.29 26.29
CA GLY A 17 -52.13 4.04 27.05
C GLY A 17 -51.78 2.56 27.29
N MET A 18 -50.47 2.33 27.21
CA MET A 18 -49.80 1.31 28.01
C MET A 18 -48.71 2.05 28.80
N VAL A 19 -49.00 2.18 30.10
CA VAL A 19 -48.01 2.66 31.09
C VAL A 19 -46.98 1.52 31.23
N GLY A 20 -45.98 1.50 30.36
CA GLY A 20 -44.76 0.76 30.63
C GLY A 20 -43.90 1.63 31.52
N ALA A 21 -43.65 1.22 32.74
CA ALA A 21 -42.65 1.81 33.61
C ALA A 21 -41.28 1.66 32.92
N LEU A 22 -40.79 2.73 32.32
CA LEU A 22 -39.37 2.85 31.96
C LEU A 22 -38.59 2.75 33.27
N PRO A 23 -37.59 1.89 33.40
CA PRO A 23 -36.64 1.99 34.49
C PRO A 23 -36.05 3.40 34.42
N ALA A 24 -36.24 4.21 35.43
CA ALA A 24 -35.51 5.43 35.63
C ALA A 24 -34.03 5.00 35.60
N ALA A 25 -33.29 5.42 34.57
CA ALA A 25 -31.84 5.37 34.61
C ALA A 25 -31.45 6.20 35.84
N VAL A 26 -31.12 5.52 36.91
CA VAL A 26 -30.44 6.12 38.06
C VAL A 26 -29.09 6.52 37.47
N SER A 27 -28.93 7.79 37.08
CA SER A 27 -27.62 8.39 36.91
C SER A 27 -26.93 8.17 38.23
N ALA A 28 -25.98 7.23 38.28
CA ALA A 28 -25.09 7.09 39.42
C ALA A 28 -24.43 8.47 39.53
N GLN A 29 -24.81 9.26 40.53
CA GLN A 29 -24.18 10.52 40.88
C GLN A 29 -22.75 10.11 41.26
N GLN A 30 -21.80 10.32 40.33
CA GLN A 30 -20.40 10.04 40.62
C GLN A 30 -20.03 10.87 41.84
N ASP A 31 -19.45 10.21 42.84
CA ASP A 31 -18.96 10.88 44.03
C ASP A 31 -17.93 11.93 43.61
N GLN A 32 -18.25 13.21 43.80
CA GLN A 32 -17.40 14.32 43.40
C GLN A 32 -16.46 14.71 44.54
N VAL A 33 -15.29 15.16 44.16
CA VAL A 33 -14.29 15.73 45.09
C VAL A 33 -13.83 17.08 44.53
N THR A 34 -13.44 17.97 45.42
CA THR A 34 -12.96 19.29 45.02
C THR A 34 -11.43 19.30 45.05
N ILE A 35 -10.83 19.61 43.88
CA ILE A 35 -9.41 19.95 43.77
C ILE A 35 -9.31 21.47 43.89
N THR A 36 -8.52 21.93 44.89
CA THR A 36 -8.17 23.35 44.98
C THR A 36 -6.89 23.60 44.22
N ALA A 37 -6.99 24.15 43.02
CA ALA A 37 -5.83 24.48 42.16
C ALA A 37 -5.40 25.93 42.44
N THR A 38 -4.13 26.10 42.83
CA THR A 38 -3.49 27.43 42.95
C THR A 38 -2.63 27.65 41.72
N VAL A 39 -2.93 28.63 40.89
CA VAL A 39 -2.10 28.98 39.75
C VAL A 39 -0.92 29.83 40.24
N VAL A 40 0.29 29.34 39.95
CA VAL A 40 1.54 29.96 40.43
C VAL A 40 2.48 30.26 39.26
N ASP A 41 3.24 31.35 39.38
CA ASP A 41 4.32 31.67 38.44
C ASP A 41 5.56 30.75 38.64
N GLN A 42 6.61 31.01 37.87
CA GLN A 42 7.87 30.23 37.97
C GLN A 42 8.60 30.41 39.33
N ASP A 43 8.32 31.48 40.06
CA ASP A 43 8.84 31.76 41.39
C ASP A 43 7.98 31.11 42.51
N GLY A 44 6.90 30.44 42.14
CA GLY A 44 5.93 29.85 43.11
C GLY A 44 4.98 30.86 43.70
N ARG A 45 4.88 32.09 43.15
CA ARG A 45 3.95 33.11 43.62
C ARG A 45 2.61 32.95 42.92
N SER A 46 1.54 33.16 43.65
CA SER A 46 0.20 33.18 43.08
C SER A 46 0.08 34.27 41.99
N VAL A 47 -0.49 33.91 40.83
CA VAL A 47 -0.73 34.86 39.73
C VAL A 47 -1.94 35.78 39.96
N GLY A 48 -2.69 35.57 41.04
CA GLY A 48 -3.88 36.37 41.37
C GLY A 48 -5.15 35.88 40.69
N GLY A 49 -6.16 36.80 40.63
CA GLY A 49 -7.48 36.45 40.09
C GLY A 49 -7.66 36.72 38.61
N GLY A 50 -8.66 36.07 38.04
CA GLY A 50 -9.08 36.29 36.64
C GLY A 50 -8.39 35.38 35.61
N VAL A 51 -7.70 34.34 36.05
CA VAL A 51 -7.07 33.32 35.17
C VAL A 51 -8.04 32.17 34.97
N ASP A 52 -8.33 31.84 33.73
CA ASP A 52 -9.23 30.75 33.35
C ASP A 52 -8.52 29.42 33.40
N VAL A 53 -9.16 28.43 34.04
CA VAL A 53 -8.64 27.10 34.26
C VAL A 53 -9.70 26.06 33.87
N THR A 54 -9.29 25.08 33.08
CA THR A 54 -10.14 23.96 32.66
C THR A 54 -9.57 22.68 33.24
N ALA A 55 -10.38 21.92 33.98
CA ALA A 55 -10.07 20.55 34.38
C ALA A 55 -10.89 19.57 33.52
N SER A 56 -10.25 18.61 32.91
CA SER A 56 -10.88 17.61 32.04
C SER A 56 -10.50 16.19 32.47
N TRP A 57 -11.45 15.26 32.28
CA TRP A 57 -11.28 13.83 32.57
C TRP A 57 -12.06 13.00 31.54
N GLN A 58 -11.90 11.69 31.59
CA GLN A 58 -12.69 10.81 30.74
C GLN A 58 -14.20 10.96 31.03
N GLY A 59 -14.93 11.58 30.12
CA GLY A 59 -16.39 11.76 30.20
C GLY A 59 -16.87 13.16 30.64
N GLY A 60 -15.97 14.14 30.87
CA GLY A 60 -16.38 15.49 31.19
C GLY A 60 -15.28 16.51 31.43
N SER A 61 -15.69 17.74 31.69
CA SER A 61 -14.81 18.85 32.06
C SER A 61 -15.53 19.85 32.97
N VAL A 62 -14.77 20.61 33.72
CA VAL A 62 -15.24 21.76 34.50
C VAL A 62 -14.30 22.95 34.29
N ASN A 63 -14.87 24.12 34.17
CA ASN A 63 -14.15 25.37 34.03
C ASN A 63 -14.31 26.22 35.31
N GLY A 64 -13.28 26.95 35.65
CA GLY A 64 -13.33 27.91 36.73
C GLY A 64 -12.33 29.03 36.50
N THR A 65 -12.53 30.16 37.18
CA THR A 65 -11.66 31.33 37.12
C THR A 65 -11.04 31.55 38.49
N THR A 66 -9.75 31.86 38.56
CA THR A 66 -9.07 32.06 39.84
C THR A 66 -9.61 33.28 40.60
N ALA A 67 -9.75 33.13 41.92
CA ALA A 67 -10.00 34.22 42.83
C ALA A 67 -8.74 35.09 43.01
N SER A 68 -8.84 36.21 43.75
CA SER A 68 -7.70 37.11 44.02
C SER A 68 -6.52 36.41 44.74
N SER A 69 -6.75 35.27 45.38
CA SER A 69 -5.71 34.44 45.94
C SER A 69 -4.95 33.57 44.93
N GLY A 70 -5.41 33.56 43.63
CA GLY A 70 -4.92 32.69 42.58
C GLY A 70 -5.45 31.25 42.66
N GLN A 71 -6.44 31.02 43.51
CA GLN A 71 -7.06 29.71 43.70
C GLN A 71 -8.34 29.55 42.88
N VAL A 72 -8.60 28.36 42.40
CA VAL A 72 -9.84 27.93 41.76
C VAL A 72 -10.26 26.57 42.34
N LEU A 73 -11.55 26.38 42.54
CA LEU A 73 -12.15 25.14 42.99
C LEU A 73 -12.69 24.38 41.78
N LEU A 74 -12.25 23.12 41.62
CA LEU A 74 -12.59 22.27 40.50
C LEU A 74 -13.25 21.00 41.04
N ASP A 75 -14.56 20.86 40.82
CA ASP A 75 -15.30 19.67 41.25
C ASP A 75 -15.18 18.59 40.15
N VAL A 76 -14.57 17.46 40.50
CA VAL A 76 -14.24 16.38 39.59
C VAL A 76 -14.67 15.03 40.17
N PRO A 77 -14.89 13.98 39.38
CA PRO A 77 -15.20 12.66 39.89
C PRO A 77 -14.04 12.13 40.76
N ARG A 78 -14.38 11.52 41.92
CA ARG A 78 -13.42 10.86 42.76
C ARG A 78 -12.68 9.75 42.01
N GLY A 79 -11.36 9.68 42.15
CA GLY A 79 -10.53 8.66 41.51
C GLY A 79 -10.27 8.88 40.02
N ALA A 80 -10.77 9.97 39.44
CA ALA A 80 -10.50 10.29 38.04
C ALA A 80 -9.05 10.73 37.83
N ASN A 81 -8.50 10.44 36.65
CA ASN A 81 -7.31 11.13 36.15
C ASN A 81 -7.75 12.45 35.54
N VAL A 82 -7.28 13.54 36.07
CA VAL A 82 -7.71 14.90 35.72
C VAL A 82 -6.54 15.67 35.11
N SER A 83 -6.77 16.24 33.95
CA SER A 83 -5.84 17.10 33.22
C SER A 83 -6.26 18.55 33.41
N ILE A 84 -5.43 19.36 34.05
CA ILE A 84 -5.69 20.76 34.34
C ILE A 84 -4.93 21.64 33.35
N GLN A 85 -5.68 22.37 32.51
CA GLN A 85 -5.18 23.34 31.52
C GLN A 85 -5.43 24.74 32.01
N VAL A 86 -4.45 25.62 31.82
CA VAL A 86 -4.59 27.08 32.02
C VAL A 86 -4.59 27.74 30.64
N ASP A 87 -5.62 28.50 30.35
CA ASP A 87 -5.82 29.22 29.09
C ASP A 87 -6.19 30.67 29.38
N ASP A 88 -5.18 31.54 29.40
CA ASP A 88 -5.27 32.94 29.74
C ASP A 88 -4.39 33.77 28.80
N ASP A 89 -4.76 35.03 28.58
CA ASP A 89 -4.01 35.93 27.67
C ASP A 89 -2.58 36.23 28.16
N ARG A 90 -2.32 36.10 29.46
CA ARG A 90 -1.05 36.43 30.10
C ARG A 90 -0.24 35.19 30.48
N TYR A 91 -0.93 34.10 30.84
CA TYR A 91 -0.34 32.90 31.37
C TYR A 91 -0.76 31.67 30.60
N VAL A 92 0.20 30.81 30.32
CA VAL A 92 -0.06 29.60 29.57
C VAL A 92 0.75 28.41 30.16
N ARG A 93 0.22 27.24 29.94
CA ARG A 93 0.90 25.98 30.18
C ARG A 93 0.84 25.13 28.94
N ASN A 94 1.99 24.80 28.34
CA ASN A 94 2.07 24.01 27.12
C ASN A 94 1.52 22.59 27.27
N ILE A 95 1.72 22.02 28.50
CA ILE A 95 1.34 20.65 28.82
C ILE A 95 0.43 20.72 30.03
N PRO A 96 -0.76 20.14 29.98
CA PRO A 96 -1.68 20.13 31.11
C PRO A 96 -1.02 19.57 32.38
N TYR A 97 -1.47 20.06 33.55
CA TYR A 97 -1.05 19.53 34.83
C TYR A 97 -1.90 18.30 35.16
N GLU A 98 -1.27 17.16 35.37
CA GLU A 98 -1.96 15.88 35.57
C GLU A 98 -2.14 15.60 37.07
N VAL A 99 -3.38 15.28 37.47
CA VAL A 99 -3.75 14.79 38.78
C VAL A 99 -4.29 13.37 38.61
N SER A 100 -3.53 12.39 39.11
CA SER A 100 -3.99 10.99 39.12
C SER A 100 -4.80 10.73 40.39
N ASP A 101 -5.83 9.86 40.29
CA ASP A 101 -6.66 9.41 41.42
C ASP A 101 -7.22 10.60 42.22
N ALA A 102 -8.01 11.44 41.56
CA ALA A 102 -8.55 12.69 42.15
C ALA A 102 -9.23 12.47 43.49
N SER A 103 -8.80 13.25 44.48
CA SER A 103 -9.35 13.32 45.82
C SER A 103 -9.46 14.78 46.26
N THR A 104 -10.06 15.04 47.41
CA THR A 104 -10.06 16.41 47.96
C THR A 104 -8.62 16.76 48.35
N GLN A 105 -8.02 17.65 47.53
CA GLN A 105 -6.60 18.04 47.68
C GLN A 105 -6.33 19.43 47.16
N SER A 106 -5.18 19.99 47.51
CA SER A 106 -4.65 21.22 46.95
C SER A 106 -3.44 20.91 46.08
N VAL A 107 -3.39 21.58 44.90
CA VAL A 107 -2.27 21.45 43.94
C VAL A 107 -1.81 22.81 43.49
N ASP A 108 -0.51 22.99 43.33
CA ASP A 108 0.05 24.19 42.70
C ASP A 108 0.22 23.89 41.17
N VAL A 109 -0.39 24.70 40.35
CA VAL A 109 -0.34 24.60 38.88
C VAL A 109 0.61 25.67 38.37
N PRO A 110 1.87 25.32 38.07
CA PRO A 110 2.83 26.30 37.59
C PRO A 110 2.53 26.72 36.16
N VAL A 111 2.60 28.01 35.89
CA VAL A 111 2.42 28.64 34.57
C VAL A 111 3.59 29.54 34.23
N THR A 112 3.69 29.90 32.96
CA THR A 112 4.66 30.86 32.44
C THR A 112 3.93 31.94 31.70
N ASP A 113 4.53 33.14 31.60
CA ASP A 113 4.02 34.19 30.72
C ASP A 113 3.80 33.63 29.30
N ALA A 114 2.66 34.00 28.74
CA ALA A 114 2.30 33.66 27.38
C ALA A 114 3.19 34.38 26.36
N GLY A 115 3.57 33.67 25.32
CA GLY A 115 4.33 34.20 24.21
C GLY A 115 3.86 33.62 22.88
N THR A 116 4.18 34.32 21.80
CA THR A 116 3.89 33.87 20.43
C THR A 116 5.15 33.96 19.58
N ALA A 117 5.24 33.09 18.56
CA ALA A 117 6.28 33.16 17.57
C ALA A 117 5.67 33.22 16.16
N THR A 118 6.06 34.23 15.40
CA THR A 118 5.77 34.29 13.97
C THR A 118 6.96 33.76 13.21
N VAL A 119 6.79 32.63 12.53
CA VAL A 119 7.83 31.97 11.75
C VAL A 119 7.59 32.26 10.29
N THR A 120 8.59 32.88 9.63
CA THR A 120 8.62 33.10 8.18
C THR A 120 9.59 32.12 7.56
N VAL A 121 9.12 31.31 6.62
CA VAL A 121 9.92 30.30 5.92
C VAL A 121 10.14 30.73 4.46
N ARG A 122 11.40 30.73 4.02
CA ARG A 122 11.80 31.04 2.66
C ARG A 122 12.73 29.97 2.10
N ASN A 123 12.80 29.89 0.78
CA ASN A 123 13.80 29.04 0.11
C ASN A 123 15.13 29.82 -0.09
N ALA A 124 16.13 29.15 -0.68
CA ALA A 124 17.42 29.76 -0.97
C ALA A 124 17.37 30.92 -1.97
N GLN A 125 16.31 31.02 -2.77
CA GLN A 125 16.04 32.10 -3.72
C GLN A 125 15.27 33.27 -3.05
N ASN A 126 15.06 33.20 -1.73
CA ASN A 126 14.28 34.15 -0.94
C ASN A 126 12.79 34.21 -1.30
N GLU A 127 12.26 33.17 -1.93
CA GLU A 127 10.83 33.02 -2.19
C GLU A 127 10.12 32.43 -0.97
N THR A 128 8.85 32.78 -0.79
CA THR A 128 8.04 32.26 0.30
C THR A 128 7.75 30.76 0.13
N VAL A 129 7.74 30.02 1.24
CA VAL A 129 7.43 28.59 1.22
C VAL A 129 6.11 28.36 1.94
N GLU A 130 5.06 28.16 1.16
CA GLU A 130 3.73 27.79 1.62
C GLU A 130 3.69 26.32 2.09
N ASP A 131 2.80 26.01 3.03
CA ASP A 131 2.54 24.65 3.53
C ASP A 131 3.79 23.95 4.10
N ALA A 132 4.76 24.73 4.61
CA ALA A 132 5.85 24.19 5.40
C ALA A 132 5.32 23.86 6.81
N ARG A 133 5.55 22.64 7.26
CA ARG A 133 5.14 22.17 8.58
C ARG A 133 6.14 22.66 9.63
N VAL A 134 5.65 23.40 10.60
CA VAL A 134 6.42 24.05 11.67
C VAL A 134 6.03 23.44 13.00
N LEU A 135 6.98 22.77 13.66
CA LEU A 135 6.77 22.12 14.95
C LEU A 135 7.63 22.77 16.04
N LEU A 136 7.06 22.96 17.20
CA LEU A 136 7.78 23.36 18.39
C LEU A 136 7.85 22.25 19.41
N TYR A 137 9.03 22.08 20.00
CA TYR A 137 9.27 21.17 21.10
C TYR A 137 9.93 21.90 22.27
N ARG A 138 9.51 21.60 23.50
CA ARG A 138 10.15 22.08 24.72
C ARG A 138 10.54 20.92 25.61
N GLY A 139 11.82 20.84 26.00
CA GLY A 139 12.31 19.73 26.82
C GLY A 139 12.14 18.34 26.18
N GLY A 140 12.06 18.27 24.85
CA GLY A 140 11.78 17.04 24.11
C GLY A 140 10.28 16.73 23.90
N GLN A 141 9.39 17.45 24.58
CA GLN A 141 7.94 17.29 24.45
C GLN A 141 7.40 18.12 23.30
N PHE A 142 6.47 17.55 22.57
CA PHE A 142 5.73 18.23 21.48
C PHE A 142 4.81 19.30 22.06
N VAL A 143 4.79 20.50 21.44
CA VAL A 143 3.99 21.64 21.88
C VAL A 143 2.95 22.05 20.84
N THR A 144 3.38 22.31 19.60
CA THR A 144 2.45 22.73 18.53
C THR A 144 2.93 22.29 17.15
N ASP A 145 1.99 22.09 16.23
CA ASP A 145 2.16 21.75 14.83
C ASP A 145 1.32 22.70 14.00
N GLN A 146 1.97 23.52 13.20
CA GLN A 146 1.34 24.53 12.36
C GLN A 146 1.89 24.45 10.94
N ARG A 147 1.22 25.11 9.99
CA ARG A 147 1.67 25.19 8.60
C ARG A 147 1.74 26.63 8.15
N THR A 148 2.76 26.95 7.34
CA THR A 148 2.88 28.27 6.73
C THR A 148 1.79 28.50 5.69
N ASP A 149 1.31 29.73 5.62
CA ASP A 149 0.37 30.24 4.62
C ASP A 149 1.07 30.56 3.28
N ALA A 150 0.33 31.19 2.34
CA ALA A 150 0.84 31.59 1.03
C ALA A 150 1.99 32.61 1.09
N ASP A 151 2.06 33.41 2.16
CA ASP A 151 3.14 34.34 2.40
C ASP A 151 4.36 33.67 3.07
N GLY A 152 4.31 32.36 3.26
CA GLY A 152 5.32 31.56 3.92
C GLY A 152 5.41 31.82 5.42
N THR A 153 4.34 32.35 6.04
CA THR A 153 4.31 32.71 7.45
C THR A 153 3.35 31.85 8.26
N VAL A 154 3.65 31.68 9.54
CA VAL A 154 2.75 31.09 10.51
C VAL A 154 3.00 31.68 11.89
N THR A 155 1.92 32.01 12.61
CA THR A 155 1.99 32.43 14.00
C THR A 155 1.53 31.28 14.89
N THR A 156 2.33 30.94 15.89
CA THR A 156 1.98 29.91 16.88
C THR A 156 0.78 30.34 17.72
N PRO A 157 -0.01 29.43 18.26
CA PRO A 157 -0.86 29.75 19.41
C PRO A 157 0.01 30.26 20.56
N ALA A 158 -0.64 30.79 21.60
CA ALA A 158 0.05 31.18 22.83
C ALA A 158 0.79 29.94 23.40
N VAL A 159 2.08 30.10 23.66
CA VAL A 159 2.96 29.06 24.26
C VAL A 159 3.73 29.70 25.41
N GLU A 160 4.26 28.87 26.29
CA GLU A 160 5.13 29.33 27.38
C GLU A 160 6.34 30.10 26.84
N GLN A 161 6.71 31.25 27.40
CA GLN A 161 7.97 31.91 27.03
C GLN A 161 9.17 31.02 27.43
N GLY A 162 10.21 31.03 26.60
CA GLY A 162 11.44 30.26 26.87
C GLY A 162 12.05 29.63 25.62
N ASN A 163 12.91 28.63 25.85
CA ASN A 163 13.66 27.97 24.81
C ASN A 163 12.91 26.78 24.21
N TYR A 164 12.93 26.71 22.87
CA TYR A 164 12.28 25.69 22.08
C TYR A 164 13.22 25.14 21.02
N ARG A 165 12.98 23.88 20.62
CA ARG A 165 13.46 23.36 19.36
C ARG A 165 12.37 23.61 18.31
N LEU A 166 12.74 24.28 17.24
CA LEU A 166 11.93 24.50 16.05
C LEU A 166 12.36 23.53 14.98
N ASP A 167 11.44 22.70 14.53
CA ASP A 167 11.63 21.80 13.40
C ASP A 167 10.74 22.23 12.24
N ILE A 168 11.31 22.35 11.02
CA ILE A 168 10.59 22.73 9.80
C ILE A 168 10.75 21.63 8.77
N TYR A 169 9.62 21.14 8.23
CA TYR A 169 9.55 20.09 7.23
C TYR A 169 8.74 20.54 6.03
N LYS A 170 9.25 20.26 4.83
CA LYS A 170 8.55 20.44 3.57
C LYS A 170 9.03 19.41 2.56
N ALA A 171 8.11 18.79 1.82
CA ALA A 171 8.47 17.90 0.71
C ALA A 171 9.36 18.63 -0.31
N GLY A 172 10.42 17.98 -0.76
CA GLY A 172 11.41 18.56 -1.64
C GLY A 172 12.48 19.42 -0.97
N TYR A 173 12.47 19.54 0.36
CA TYR A 173 13.42 20.35 1.12
C TYR A 173 14.10 19.54 2.22
N LEU A 174 15.32 19.94 2.56
CA LEU A 174 16.03 19.43 3.74
C LEU A 174 15.33 19.89 5.01
N ASP A 175 15.30 19.01 6.03
CA ASP A 175 14.81 19.35 7.35
C ASP A 175 15.63 20.48 7.95
N ASN A 176 14.94 21.49 8.49
CA ASN A 176 15.59 22.53 9.27
C ASN A 176 15.25 22.33 10.75
N ARG A 177 16.25 22.15 11.58
CA ARG A 177 16.10 21.95 13.01
C ARG A 177 17.01 22.93 13.76
N THR A 178 16.40 23.79 14.57
CA THR A 178 17.14 24.85 15.25
C THR A 178 16.58 25.13 16.65
N GLN A 179 17.41 25.73 17.51
CA GLN A 179 16.97 26.25 18.80
C GLN A 179 16.52 27.71 18.63
N ILE A 180 15.42 28.05 19.31
CA ILE A 180 14.87 29.41 19.32
C ILE A 180 14.48 29.77 20.75
N THR A 181 14.32 31.06 21.01
CA THR A 181 13.73 31.56 22.27
C THR A 181 12.44 32.32 21.93
N VAL A 182 11.35 31.89 22.52
CA VAL A 182 10.03 32.56 22.39
C VAL A 182 9.87 33.54 23.54
N GLY A 183 9.68 34.79 23.22
CA GLY A 183 9.29 35.85 24.15
C GLY A 183 7.79 36.21 24.01
N SER A 184 7.37 37.38 24.44
CA SER A 184 5.98 37.84 24.34
C SER A 184 5.50 37.87 22.89
N GLN A 185 6.36 38.36 21.99
CA GLN A 185 6.20 38.30 20.53
C GLN A 185 7.57 38.11 19.91
N THR A 186 7.72 37.10 19.05
CA THR A 186 9.03 36.76 18.47
C THR A 186 8.89 36.51 16.99
N ASP A 187 9.66 37.24 16.18
CA ASP A 187 9.76 37.00 14.73
C ASP A 187 10.97 36.14 14.41
N ILE A 188 10.73 35.08 13.67
CA ILE A 188 11.72 34.06 13.33
C ILE A 188 11.75 33.89 11.82
N ASN A 189 12.88 34.22 11.20
CA ASN A 189 13.10 33.96 9.77
C ASN A 189 13.95 32.73 9.60
N ARG A 190 13.52 31.79 8.74
CA ARG A 190 14.24 30.56 8.43
C ARG A 190 14.29 30.32 6.92
N THR A 191 15.46 29.91 6.47
CA THR A 191 15.67 29.47 5.09
C THR A 191 15.80 27.95 5.08
N ILE A 192 15.04 27.29 4.20
CA ILE A 192 15.15 25.86 3.91
C ILE A 192 15.67 25.67 2.48
N GLN A 193 16.39 24.56 2.25
CA GLN A 193 17.04 24.29 0.97
C GLN A 193 16.35 23.12 0.29
N GLN A 194 16.08 23.27 -1.00
CA GLN A 194 15.68 22.13 -1.86
C GLN A 194 16.87 21.20 -2.05
N ASP A 195 16.57 19.91 -2.10
CA ASP A 195 17.59 18.90 -2.37
C ASP A 195 16.95 17.67 -3.04
N GLU A 196 17.76 16.91 -3.74
CA GLU A 196 17.38 15.70 -4.46
C GLU A 196 18.35 14.57 -4.11
N VAL A 197 17.85 13.35 -4.16
CA VAL A 197 18.62 12.12 -3.91
C VAL A 197 18.35 11.10 -4.99
N LEU A 198 19.25 10.13 -5.14
CA LEU A 198 19.08 9.02 -6.05
C LEU A 198 18.06 8.04 -5.48
N LEU A 199 17.02 7.75 -6.25
CA LEU A 199 16.11 6.64 -6.04
C LEU A 199 16.42 5.56 -7.07
N THR A 200 16.83 4.40 -6.61
CA THR A 200 16.99 3.19 -7.42
C THR A 200 15.83 2.25 -7.10
N VAL A 201 15.14 1.81 -8.13
CA VAL A 201 14.09 0.78 -8.04
C VAL A 201 14.66 -0.49 -8.66
N GLU A 202 14.76 -1.54 -7.85
CA GLU A 202 15.13 -2.88 -8.27
C GLU A 202 13.84 -3.69 -8.47
N VAL A 203 13.64 -4.26 -9.66
CA VAL A 203 12.48 -5.09 -9.97
C VAL A 203 12.93 -6.54 -10.11
N VAL A 204 12.31 -7.42 -9.37
CA VAL A 204 12.68 -8.83 -9.30
C VAL A 204 11.45 -9.75 -9.38
N ASP A 205 11.69 -10.97 -9.84
CA ASP A 205 10.82 -12.12 -9.63
C ASP A 205 11.39 -12.91 -8.44
N ASP A 206 10.69 -12.90 -7.32
CA ASP A 206 11.13 -13.55 -6.08
C ASP A 206 10.67 -15.02 -5.95
N TYR A 207 10.02 -15.54 -6.98
CA TYR A 207 9.79 -16.98 -7.11
C TYR A 207 11.14 -17.74 -7.13
N PHE A 208 12.17 -17.19 -7.76
CA PHE A 208 13.49 -17.79 -7.85
C PHE A 208 14.37 -17.49 -6.63
N ASP A 209 15.28 -18.41 -6.28
CA ASP A 209 16.31 -18.23 -5.25
C ASP A 209 17.72 -18.47 -5.84
N PRO A 210 18.52 -17.42 -6.05
CA PRO A 210 18.24 -16.00 -5.76
C PRO A 210 17.18 -15.40 -6.70
N ALA A 211 16.47 -14.34 -6.21
CA ALA A 211 15.47 -13.62 -6.99
C ALA A 211 16.05 -13.16 -8.35
N GLU A 212 15.27 -13.32 -9.42
CA GLU A 212 15.68 -12.97 -10.78
C GLU A 212 15.42 -11.49 -11.09
N PRO A 213 16.42 -10.70 -11.53
CA PRO A 213 16.21 -9.31 -11.92
C PRO A 213 15.41 -9.22 -13.23
N LEU A 214 14.43 -8.33 -13.26
CA LEU A 214 13.48 -8.19 -14.37
C LEU A 214 13.62 -6.88 -15.13
N ASN A 215 13.65 -6.95 -16.45
CA ASN A 215 13.44 -5.80 -17.31
C ASN A 215 11.94 -5.48 -17.35
N ALA A 216 11.55 -4.36 -16.72
CA ALA A 216 10.18 -3.93 -16.53
C ALA A 216 10.03 -2.42 -16.75
N SER A 217 8.79 -1.97 -16.84
CA SER A 217 8.43 -0.56 -16.90
C SER A 217 8.11 -0.07 -15.49
N VAL A 218 8.85 0.94 -15.02
CA VAL A 218 8.68 1.58 -13.72
C VAL A 218 8.11 2.98 -13.92
N ARG A 219 6.89 3.22 -13.51
CA ARG A 219 6.21 4.51 -13.62
C ARG A 219 6.14 5.19 -12.28
N ILE A 220 6.67 6.41 -12.20
CA ILE A 220 6.54 7.31 -11.05
C ILE A 220 5.80 8.55 -11.56
N PRO A 221 4.53 8.80 -11.16
CA PRO A 221 3.66 9.81 -11.77
C PRO A 221 4.27 11.21 -11.89
N SER A 222 5.07 11.62 -10.89
CA SER A 222 5.73 12.95 -10.85
C SER A 222 7.05 13.03 -11.62
N VAL A 223 7.60 11.87 -12.03
CA VAL A 223 8.92 11.78 -12.71
C VAL A 223 8.74 11.34 -14.16
N GLY A 224 7.93 10.32 -14.40
CA GLY A 224 7.70 9.71 -15.71
C GLY A 224 7.81 8.19 -15.66
N THR A 225 8.08 7.59 -16.82
CA THR A 225 8.27 6.15 -16.95
C THR A 225 9.73 5.85 -17.26
N LEU A 226 10.31 4.94 -16.49
CA LEU A 226 11.66 4.43 -16.64
C LEU A 226 11.59 2.97 -17.10
N GLN A 227 12.64 2.48 -17.74
CA GLN A 227 12.81 1.05 -18.02
C GLN A 227 13.95 0.52 -17.18
N THR A 228 13.74 -0.62 -16.54
CA THR A 228 14.83 -1.29 -15.82
C THR A 228 15.79 -1.93 -16.83
N THR A 229 17.07 -1.95 -16.46
CA THR A 229 18.12 -2.69 -17.16
C THR A 229 18.81 -3.55 -16.11
N ASP A 230 18.87 -4.86 -16.36
CA ASP A 230 19.36 -5.83 -15.38
C ASP A 230 18.63 -5.71 -14.01
N GLY A 231 17.34 -5.40 -14.06
CA GLY A 231 16.48 -5.21 -12.88
C GLY A 231 16.44 -3.80 -12.34
N ASP A 232 17.37 -2.90 -12.69
CA ASP A 232 17.54 -1.60 -12.05
C ASP A 232 17.04 -0.43 -12.90
N ALA A 233 16.32 0.49 -12.27
CA ALA A 233 16.00 1.81 -12.79
C ALA A 233 16.33 2.88 -11.76
N ALA A 234 17.12 3.90 -12.14
CA ALA A 234 17.54 4.96 -11.23
C ALA A 234 17.14 6.34 -11.75
N THR A 235 16.73 7.21 -10.83
CA THR A 235 16.38 8.61 -11.12
C THR A 235 16.63 9.48 -9.90
N THR A 236 16.87 10.78 -10.10
CA THR A 236 16.91 11.74 -8.99
C THR A 236 15.50 12.23 -8.66
N VAL A 237 15.22 12.31 -7.39
CA VAL A 237 13.92 12.73 -6.89
C VAL A 237 14.05 13.66 -5.69
N PRO A 238 13.15 14.64 -5.52
CA PRO A 238 13.09 15.50 -4.35
C PRO A 238 13.03 14.75 -3.02
N VAL A 239 13.83 15.20 -2.04
CA VAL A 239 13.88 14.64 -0.69
C VAL A 239 12.56 14.79 0.07
N ASN A 240 12.39 14.03 1.16
CA ASN A 240 11.25 14.11 2.09
C ASN A 240 9.88 13.98 1.40
N THR A 241 9.81 13.18 0.33
CA THR A 241 8.62 13.02 -0.51
C THR A 241 8.20 11.55 -0.56
N LYS A 242 6.90 11.32 -0.73
CA LYS A 242 6.33 9.99 -0.98
C LYS A 242 6.03 9.86 -2.46
N TYR A 243 6.45 8.75 -3.03
CA TYR A 243 6.22 8.40 -4.43
C TYR A 243 5.42 7.11 -4.53
N ASN A 244 4.40 7.10 -5.36
CA ASN A 244 3.80 5.86 -5.80
C ASN A 244 4.61 5.36 -7.00
N VAL A 245 5.07 4.13 -6.90
CA VAL A 245 5.85 3.45 -7.94
C VAL A 245 4.99 2.34 -8.48
N ASP A 246 4.64 2.42 -9.76
CA ASP A 246 3.90 1.40 -10.47
C ASP A 246 4.88 0.61 -11.33
N VAL A 247 4.87 -0.72 -11.18
CA VAL A 247 5.71 -1.63 -11.97
C VAL A 247 4.83 -2.49 -12.84
N THR A 248 5.16 -2.54 -14.14
CA THR A 248 4.44 -3.36 -15.12
C THR A 248 5.41 -4.09 -16.03
N LYS A 249 5.07 -5.33 -16.37
CA LYS A 249 5.79 -6.16 -17.34
C LYS A 249 4.78 -7.11 -17.99
N ASP A 250 4.92 -7.34 -19.30
CA ASP A 250 4.05 -8.28 -20.00
C ASP A 250 4.23 -9.70 -19.45
N GLY A 251 3.12 -10.38 -19.14
CA GLY A 251 3.07 -11.69 -18.52
C GLY A 251 3.31 -11.71 -17.02
N TYR A 252 3.29 -10.54 -16.37
CA TYR A 252 3.43 -10.39 -14.92
C TYR A 252 2.30 -9.53 -14.34
N ASP A 253 1.97 -9.78 -13.10
CA ASP A 253 1.03 -8.96 -12.36
C ASP A 253 1.61 -7.58 -12.05
N GLN A 254 0.78 -6.56 -12.16
CA GLN A 254 1.18 -5.20 -11.85
C GLN A 254 1.36 -5.04 -10.34
N ALA A 255 2.46 -4.42 -9.93
CA ALA A 255 2.67 -3.98 -8.54
C ALA A 255 2.62 -2.46 -8.42
N THR A 256 2.04 -1.98 -7.32
CA THR A 256 2.07 -0.56 -6.92
C THR A 256 2.57 -0.45 -5.49
N GLN A 257 3.64 0.29 -5.29
CA GLN A 257 4.25 0.49 -3.97
C GLN A 257 4.44 1.97 -3.64
N THR A 258 4.14 2.36 -2.38
CA THR A 258 4.44 3.72 -1.91
C THR A 258 5.82 3.75 -1.26
N VAL A 259 6.73 4.46 -1.90
CA VAL A 259 8.12 4.64 -1.46
C VAL A 259 8.28 5.98 -0.75
N THR A 260 8.84 5.98 0.45
CA THR A 260 9.12 7.21 1.22
C THR A 260 10.59 7.56 1.13
N VAL A 261 10.91 8.53 0.29
CA VAL A 261 12.26 9.04 0.13
C VAL A 261 12.55 10.06 1.22
N LYS A 262 13.70 9.90 1.89
CA LYS A 262 14.21 10.84 2.90
C LYS A 262 15.38 11.65 2.33
N GLN A 263 16.36 12.04 3.15
CA GLN A 263 17.47 12.91 2.77
C GLN A 263 18.74 12.11 2.45
N ARG A 264 18.58 10.96 1.80
CA ARG A 264 19.68 10.08 1.37
C ARG A 264 19.22 9.21 0.22
N ASP A 265 20.15 8.77 -0.57
CA ASP A 265 19.91 7.78 -1.63
C ASP A 265 19.17 6.56 -1.06
N LEU A 266 18.27 6.03 -1.86
CA LEU A 266 17.42 4.92 -1.51
C LEU A 266 17.38 3.92 -2.66
N THR A 267 17.58 2.66 -2.32
CA THR A 267 17.26 1.53 -3.20
C THR A 267 16.02 0.85 -2.63
N GLU A 268 15.05 0.63 -3.49
CA GLU A 268 13.79 -0.05 -3.14
C GLU A 268 13.59 -1.23 -4.08
N THR A 269 13.40 -2.41 -3.52
CA THR A 269 13.16 -3.63 -4.28
C THR A 269 11.66 -3.90 -4.36
N ILE A 270 11.15 -4.11 -5.56
CA ILE A 270 9.73 -4.42 -5.83
C ILE A 270 9.68 -5.76 -6.56
N SER A 271 9.02 -6.73 -5.94
CA SER A 271 8.76 -8.03 -6.55
C SER A 271 7.48 -7.98 -7.38
N ILE A 272 7.53 -8.61 -8.54
CA ILE A 272 6.35 -8.93 -9.36
C ILE A 272 6.42 -10.39 -9.77
N ASN A 273 5.27 -11.06 -9.74
CA ASN A 273 5.15 -12.48 -10.10
C ASN A 273 4.55 -12.60 -11.49
N ARG A 274 4.84 -13.70 -12.19
CA ARG A 274 4.15 -14.02 -13.42
C ARG A 274 2.65 -14.12 -13.16
N THR A 275 1.87 -13.70 -14.15
CA THR A 275 0.41 -13.84 -14.06
C THR A 275 0.02 -15.30 -14.11
N ASP A 276 -0.82 -15.72 -13.18
CA ASP A 276 -1.28 -17.11 -13.06
C ASP A 276 -1.76 -17.64 -14.41
N SER A 277 -1.26 -18.79 -14.82
CA SER A 277 -1.66 -19.47 -16.05
C SER A 277 -1.44 -20.97 -15.93
N LEU A 278 -2.21 -21.73 -16.70
CA LEU A 278 -2.02 -23.17 -16.84
C LEU A 278 -1.53 -23.49 -18.25
N SER A 279 -0.64 -24.46 -18.37
CA SER A 279 -0.21 -25.03 -19.63
C SER A 279 -0.53 -26.51 -19.63
N ILE A 280 -1.24 -26.99 -20.68
CA ILE A 280 -1.63 -28.40 -20.80
C ILE A 280 -0.87 -28.99 -21.96
N SER A 281 0.02 -29.96 -21.67
CA SER A 281 0.72 -30.78 -22.65
C SER A 281 0.02 -32.09 -22.80
N THR A 282 -0.29 -32.50 -24.04
CA THR A 282 -0.92 -33.80 -24.35
C THR A 282 -0.67 -34.19 -25.81
N GLN A 283 -1.09 -35.38 -26.19
CA GLN A 283 -1.03 -35.83 -27.57
C GLN A 283 -2.17 -35.24 -28.39
N ASP A 284 -1.87 -34.69 -29.56
CA ASP A 284 -2.89 -34.14 -30.49
C ASP A 284 -3.87 -35.22 -30.98
N ARG A 285 -3.41 -36.48 -31.02
CA ARG A 285 -4.19 -37.61 -31.54
C ARG A 285 -3.86 -38.89 -30.79
N VAL A 286 -4.90 -39.63 -30.38
CA VAL A 286 -4.81 -40.91 -29.69
C VAL A 286 -5.72 -41.93 -30.38
N LEU A 287 -5.30 -43.20 -30.42
CA LEU A 287 -6.13 -44.30 -30.92
C LEU A 287 -7.19 -44.67 -29.87
N LEU A 288 -8.40 -44.97 -30.32
CA LEU A 288 -9.46 -45.47 -29.49
C LEU A 288 -9.03 -46.73 -28.70
N GLY A 289 -9.28 -46.75 -27.39
CA GLY A 289 -8.87 -47.81 -26.48
C GLY A 289 -7.47 -47.61 -25.86
N ASN A 290 -6.81 -46.50 -26.15
CA ASN A 290 -5.62 -46.05 -25.44
C ASN A 290 -5.98 -44.92 -24.49
N SER A 291 -5.12 -44.66 -23.49
CA SER A 291 -5.26 -43.54 -22.58
C SER A 291 -4.70 -42.25 -23.18
N ILE A 292 -5.28 -41.12 -22.83
CA ILE A 292 -4.78 -39.75 -23.03
C ILE A 292 -4.07 -39.35 -21.74
N THR A 293 -2.80 -38.96 -21.84
CA THR A 293 -2.08 -38.35 -20.72
C THR A 293 -2.11 -36.86 -20.86
N LEU A 294 -2.63 -36.19 -19.85
CA LEU A 294 -2.56 -34.74 -19.69
C LEU A 294 -1.45 -34.42 -18.70
N GLU A 295 -0.55 -33.53 -19.04
CA GLU A 295 0.47 -32.96 -18.16
C GLU A 295 0.22 -31.49 -17.99
N VAL A 296 0.02 -31.03 -16.76
CA VAL A 296 -0.40 -29.66 -16.40
C VAL A 296 0.72 -28.99 -15.63
N THR A 297 1.14 -27.85 -16.11
CA THR A 297 2.12 -27.00 -15.44
C THR A 297 1.56 -25.59 -15.24
N ASP A 298 2.10 -24.88 -14.25
CA ASP A 298 1.81 -23.48 -13.96
C ASP A 298 2.63 -22.51 -14.84
N GLU A 299 2.56 -21.21 -14.54
CA GLU A 299 3.31 -20.15 -15.24
C GLU A 299 4.83 -20.20 -15.07
N TYR A 300 5.32 -21.02 -14.13
CA TYR A 300 6.76 -21.27 -13.89
C TYR A 300 7.25 -22.60 -14.46
N ASP A 301 6.38 -23.30 -15.19
CA ASP A 301 6.60 -24.66 -15.71
C ASP A 301 6.68 -25.73 -14.60
N ASP A 302 6.18 -25.43 -13.38
CA ASP A 302 6.10 -26.40 -12.30
C ASP A 302 4.83 -27.26 -12.43
N PRO A 303 4.89 -28.56 -12.06
CA PRO A 303 3.74 -29.46 -12.14
C PRO A 303 2.63 -29.02 -11.16
N VAL A 304 1.39 -29.00 -11.63
CA VAL A 304 0.22 -28.63 -10.81
C VAL A 304 -0.45 -29.90 -10.27
N GLU A 305 -0.27 -30.18 -8.98
CA GLU A 305 -0.95 -31.27 -8.27
C GLU A 305 -2.38 -30.87 -7.88
N GLY A 306 -3.34 -31.77 -8.10
CA GLY A 306 -4.73 -31.60 -7.63
C GLY A 306 -5.60 -30.72 -8.51
N ALA A 307 -5.14 -30.32 -9.70
CA ALA A 307 -5.99 -29.63 -10.66
C ALA A 307 -7.12 -30.53 -11.11
N THR A 308 -8.35 -30.01 -11.08
CA THR A 308 -9.55 -30.75 -11.48
C THR A 308 -9.63 -30.80 -13.00
N VAL A 309 -9.74 -32.00 -13.56
CA VAL A 309 -9.89 -32.20 -14.98
C VAL A 309 -11.32 -32.66 -15.29
N SER A 310 -11.97 -31.95 -16.20
CA SER A 310 -13.32 -32.26 -16.68
C SER A 310 -13.28 -32.58 -18.18
N GLN A 311 -13.97 -33.63 -18.61
CA GLN A 311 -14.20 -33.98 -20.00
C GLN A 311 -15.65 -33.63 -20.35
N ASP A 312 -15.87 -32.81 -21.36
CA ASP A 312 -17.21 -32.38 -21.81
C ASP A 312 -18.10 -31.92 -20.63
N GLY A 313 -17.49 -31.26 -19.59
CA GLY A 313 -18.15 -30.71 -18.43
C GLY A 313 -18.42 -31.73 -17.30
N GLN A 314 -17.90 -32.95 -17.38
CA GLN A 314 -17.93 -33.96 -16.31
C GLN A 314 -16.53 -34.16 -15.76
N GLU A 315 -16.37 -34.10 -14.45
CA GLU A 315 -15.11 -34.38 -13.78
C GLU A 315 -14.66 -35.83 -14.05
N VAL A 316 -13.43 -36.00 -14.53
CA VAL A 316 -12.80 -37.30 -14.84
C VAL A 316 -11.67 -37.60 -13.88
N GLY A 317 -11.15 -36.65 -13.13
CA GLY A 317 -10.13 -36.85 -12.12
C GLY A 317 -9.39 -35.56 -11.75
N THR A 318 -8.29 -35.74 -10.99
CA THR A 318 -7.37 -34.67 -10.61
C THR A 318 -5.96 -35.06 -10.96
N THR A 319 -5.11 -34.09 -11.25
CA THR A 319 -3.67 -34.32 -11.53
C THR A 319 -2.95 -34.83 -10.28
N ASP A 320 -1.94 -35.67 -10.48
CA ASP A 320 -1.06 -36.18 -9.44
C ASP A 320 0.08 -35.19 -9.07
N ALA A 321 1.05 -35.66 -8.25
CA ALA A 321 2.19 -34.84 -7.81
C ALA A 321 3.17 -34.47 -8.95
N ASP A 322 3.12 -35.18 -10.08
CA ASP A 322 3.87 -34.86 -11.28
C ASP A 322 3.05 -34.04 -12.28
N GLY A 323 1.89 -33.51 -11.86
CA GLY A 323 0.96 -32.74 -12.69
C GLY A 323 0.23 -33.59 -13.74
N GLN A 324 0.20 -34.91 -13.63
CA GLN A 324 -0.30 -35.79 -14.66
C GLN A 324 -1.65 -36.41 -14.32
N LEU A 325 -2.47 -36.59 -15.36
CA LEU A 325 -3.70 -37.40 -15.30
C LEU A 325 -3.82 -38.26 -16.56
N GLU A 326 -4.03 -39.57 -16.39
CA GLU A 326 -4.36 -40.50 -17.48
C GLU A 326 -5.89 -40.68 -17.57
N VAL A 327 -6.44 -40.48 -18.78
CA VAL A 327 -7.86 -40.63 -19.08
C VAL A 327 -8.07 -41.60 -20.20
N ASP A 328 -8.85 -42.69 -19.99
CA ASP A 328 -9.13 -43.70 -21.00
C ASP A 328 -10.07 -43.13 -22.09
N THR A 329 -9.82 -43.56 -23.34
CA THR A 329 -10.67 -43.16 -24.47
C THR A 329 -11.80 -44.18 -24.70
N GLU A 330 -13.07 -43.69 -24.59
CA GLU A 330 -14.26 -44.54 -24.76
C GLU A 330 -14.91 -44.43 -26.14
N SER A 331 -14.70 -43.31 -26.84
CA SER A 331 -15.32 -43.03 -28.14
C SER A 331 -14.38 -42.25 -29.08
N ALA A 332 -14.51 -42.52 -30.39
CA ALA A 332 -13.80 -41.74 -31.40
C ALA A 332 -14.45 -40.38 -31.63
N GLY A 333 -13.64 -39.34 -31.85
CA GLY A 333 -14.08 -37.98 -32.08
C GLY A 333 -13.12 -36.93 -31.51
N SER A 334 -13.54 -35.70 -31.46
CA SER A 334 -12.84 -34.63 -30.73
C SER A 334 -13.32 -34.61 -29.25
N VAL A 335 -12.41 -34.68 -28.34
CA VAL A 335 -12.66 -34.66 -26.90
C VAL A 335 -12.02 -33.42 -26.33
N SER A 336 -12.81 -32.61 -25.62
CA SER A 336 -12.31 -31.40 -24.92
C SER A 336 -12.12 -31.69 -23.44
N PHE A 337 -10.95 -31.32 -22.94
CA PHE A 337 -10.63 -31.37 -21.53
C PHE A 337 -10.49 -29.93 -21.00
N THR A 338 -11.15 -29.67 -19.89
CA THR A 338 -11.00 -28.43 -19.13
C THR A 338 -10.28 -28.73 -17.84
N VAL A 339 -9.21 -28.02 -17.57
CA VAL A 339 -8.40 -28.12 -16.35
C VAL A 339 -8.62 -26.88 -15.51
N ASP A 340 -8.84 -27.05 -14.22
CA ASP A 340 -9.15 -25.98 -13.27
C ASP A 340 -8.36 -26.24 -11.98
N ASP A 341 -7.46 -25.31 -11.60
CA ASP A 341 -6.70 -25.37 -10.34
C ASP A 341 -7.39 -24.58 -9.19
N GLY A 342 -8.56 -23.99 -9.46
CA GLY A 342 -9.30 -23.13 -8.52
C GLY A 342 -9.01 -21.64 -8.70
N THR A 343 -8.02 -21.25 -9.50
CA THR A 343 -7.65 -19.85 -9.81
C THR A 343 -7.80 -19.59 -11.31
N VAL A 344 -7.26 -20.48 -12.12
CA VAL A 344 -7.24 -20.40 -13.58
C VAL A 344 -7.85 -21.64 -14.19
N GLN A 345 -8.46 -21.47 -15.38
CA GLN A 345 -9.05 -22.54 -16.15
C GLN A 345 -8.51 -22.51 -17.57
N GLU A 346 -8.06 -23.66 -18.10
CA GLU A 346 -7.56 -23.82 -19.45
C GLU A 346 -8.23 -25.01 -20.14
N GLU A 347 -8.36 -24.96 -21.48
CA GLU A 347 -9.01 -26.00 -22.28
C GLU A 347 -8.07 -26.54 -23.35
N VAL A 348 -8.04 -27.88 -23.51
CA VAL A 348 -7.33 -28.56 -24.59
C VAL A 348 -8.24 -29.54 -25.30
N THR A 349 -8.08 -29.67 -26.61
CA THR A 349 -8.84 -30.65 -27.43
C THR A 349 -7.91 -31.71 -28.02
N VAL A 350 -8.28 -32.94 -27.82
CA VAL A 350 -7.56 -34.14 -28.34
C VAL A 350 -8.46 -34.87 -29.34
N ARG A 351 -7.86 -35.37 -30.42
CA ARG A 351 -8.58 -36.16 -31.43
C ARG A 351 -8.39 -37.66 -31.20
N VAL A 352 -9.46 -38.35 -30.83
CA VAL A 352 -9.50 -39.82 -30.75
C VAL A 352 -9.90 -40.39 -32.11
N VAL A 353 -9.08 -41.29 -32.64
CA VAL A 353 -9.31 -41.93 -33.94
C VAL A 353 -9.44 -43.45 -33.81
N ASP A 354 -10.33 -44.03 -34.60
CA ASP A 354 -10.41 -45.48 -34.71
C ASP A 354 -9.15 -46.03 -35.34
N ALA A 355 -8.71 -47.22 -34.92
CA ALA A 355 -7.67 -47.94 -35.62
C ALA A 355 -8.15 -48.18 -37.07
N PRO A 356 -7.31 -47.96 -38.07
CA PRO A 356 -7.70 -48.31 -39.44
C PRO A 356 -8.03 -49.82 -39.47
N GLU A 357 -9.24 -50.14 -39.94
CA GLU A 357 -9.61 -51.53 -40.20
C GLU A 357 -8.50 -52.14 -41.04
N GLU A 358 -7.86 -53.24 -40.55
CA GLU A 358 -6.95 -54.00 -41.37
C GLU A 358 -7.68 -54.38 -42.66
N LEU A 359 -7.12 -53.99 -43.79
CA LEU A 359 -7.57 -54.46 -45.11
C LEU A 359 -7.34 -55.99 -45.14
N THR A 360 -8.24 -56.74 -44.51
CA THR A 360 -8.35 -58.20 -44.73
C THR A 360 -8.95 -58.42 -46.08
N GLY A 361 -8.12 -58.51 -47.08
CA GLY A 361 -8.58 -58.76 -48.42
C GLY A 361 -7.48 -58.73 -49.47
N THR A 362 -6.37 -59.38 -49.22
CA THR A 362 -5.45 -59.74 -50.35
C THR A 362 -5.97 -60.96 -51.05
N GLN A 363 -6.86 -60.74 -52.01
CA GLN A 363 -7.02 -61.68 -53.08
C GLN A 363 -5.77 -61.57 -54.01
N ILE A 364 -4.89 -62.46 -53.92
CA ILE A 364 -3.83 -62.67 -54.93
C ILE A 364 -4.51 -63.17 -56.20
N PRO A 365 -4.50 -62.45 -57.36
CA PRO A 365 -4.85 -63.05 -58.61
C PRO A 365 -3.74 -64.02 -59.05
N ASP A 366 -4.13 -65.23 -59.26
CA ASP A 366 -3.31 -66.32 -59.87
C ASP A 366 -2.80 -65.89 -61.25
N SER A 367 -1.51 -65.69 -61.40
CA SER A 367 -0.85 -65.38 -62.68
C SER A 367 -0.40 -66.66 -63.35
N THR A 368 -1.21 -67.12 -64.31
CA THR A 368 -0.72 -68.05 -65.32
C THR A 368 -0.31 -67.28 -66.58
N GLY A 369 0.95 -67.26 -66.84
CA GLY A 369 1.71 -67.31 -68.04
C GLY A 369 1.42 -66.41 -69.23
N THR A 370 2.42 -65.76 -69.75
CA THR A 370 3.07 -66.08 -71.06
C THR A 370 4.08 -64.98 -71.44
N ASP A 371 5.21 -65.44 -71.92
CA ASP A 371 6.35 -64.72 -72.49
C ASP A 371 6.02 -63.66 -73.57
N ALA A 372 6.81 -62.57 -73.58
CA ALA A 372 7.45 -62.03 -74.76
C ALA A 372 8.35 -60.81 -74.44
N GLU A 373 9.58 -60.97 -74.83
CA GLU A 373 10.66 -59.96 -74.89
C GLU A 373 10.53 -59.01 -76.08
N PRO A 374 11.51 -58.07 -76.25
CA PRO A 374 11.52 -56.66 -75.85
C PRO A 374 11.49 -55.71 -77.08
N THR A 375 11.39 -54.47 -76.89
CA THR A 375 12.12 -53.41 -77.67
C THR A 375 11.73 -52.00 -77.30
N GLY A 376 12.75 -51.16 -77.17
CA GLY A 376 12.73 -49.75 -77.73
C GLY A 376 12.55 -48.60 -76.81
N THR A 377 13.65 -48.04 -76.42
CA THR A 377 14.05 -46.56 -76.35
C THR A 377 12.99 -45.52 -76.41
N SER A 378 12.95 -44.62 -75.47
CA SER A 378 13.33 -43.16 -75.57
C SER A 378 12.75 -42.31 -74.44
N GLY A 379 13.54 -41.62 -73.76
CA GLY A 379 13.68 -40.18 -73.49
C GLY A 379 12.45 -39.40 -73.01
N GLY A 380 12.52 -39.00 -71.75
CA GLY A 380 11.61 -37.98 -71.23
C GLY A 380 12.09 -37.45 -69.88
N SER A 381 12.66 -36.29 -69.91
CA SER A 381 13.16 -35.52 -68.79
C SER A 381 12.03 -35.19 -67.80
N GLY A 382 12.17 -35.57 -66.54
CA GLY A 382 11.38 -35.08 -65.41
C GLY A 382 12.24 -34.26 -64.44
N PRO A 383 11.74 -33.20 -63.83
CA PRO A 383 12.56 -32.27 -63.05
C PRO A 383 12.96 -32.90 -61.72
N GLY A 384 14.27 -32.75 -61.42
CA GLY A 384 14.87 -33.24 -60.22
C GLY A 384 14.53 -32.45 -58.97
N PHE A 385 14.32 -33.18 -57.90
CA PHE A 385 14.36 -32.64 -56.56
C PHE A 385 15.79 -32.57 -56.09
N THR A 386 16.24 -31.32 -55.75
CA THR A 386 17.52 -31.12 -55.07
C THR A 386 17.33 -31.25 -53.57
N PRO A 387 18.14 -32.02 -52.83
CA PRO A 387 18.13 -31.99 -51.39
C PRO A 387 18.90 -30.78 -50.89
N VAL A 388 18.25 -29.95 -50.08
CA VAL A 388 18.90 -28.86 -49.35
C VAL A 388 19.59 -29.48 -48.13
N THR A 389 20.91 -29.52 -48.17
CA THR A 389 21.74 -29.80 -47.01
C THR A 389 21.77 -28.61 -46.09
N VAL A 390 21.23 -28.76 -44.89
CA VAL A 390 21.43 -27.82 -43.79
C VAL A 390 22.79 -28.13 -43.16
N ALA A 391 23.73 -27.20 -43.34
CA ALA A 391 25.03 -27.23 -42.68
C ALA A 391 24.89 -26.55 -41.30
N ALA A 392 25.02 -27.31 -40.25
CA ALA A 392 25.21 -26.83 -38.88
C ALA A 392 26.61 -26.18 -38.76
N ALA A 393 26.68 -24.93 -38.45
CA ALA A 393 27.92 -24.28 -38.07
C ALA A 393 27.99 -24.14 -36.53
N LEU A 394 28.71 -25.08 -35.92
CA LEU A 394 29.32 -24.90 -34.59
C LEU A 394 30.55 -23.99 -34.74
N ALA A 395 30.66 -22.96 -33.94
CA ALA A 395 31.90 -22.30 -33.58
C ALA A 395 31.78 -21.90 -32.10
N LEU A 396 32.27 -22.69 -31.18
CA LEU A 396 33.56 -22.64 -30.47
C LEU A 396 33.98 -21.23 -30.10
N LEU A 397 33.68 -20.89 -28.81
CA LEU A 397 34.60 -20.90 -27.64
C LEU A 397 35.97 -20.28 -27.87
N SER A 398 36.28 -19.30 -27.15
CA SER A 398 37.33 -19.26 -26.15
C SER A 398 37.98 -17.92 -25.94
N LEU A 399 38.26 -17.70 -24.69
CA LEU A 399 39.39 -16.97 -24.07
C LEU A 399 39.24 -15.46 -24.00
N VAL A 400 39.46 -14.76 -22.88
CA VAL A 400 40.55 -14.88 -21.91
C VAL A 400 40.25 -13.97 -20.71
N ALA A 401 40.59 -14.55 -19.60
CA ALA A 401 40.72 -13.87 -18.31
C ALA A 401 41.75 -12.75 -18.25
N ALA A 402 41.60 -11.95 -17.23
CA ALA A 402 42.60 -11.21 -16.50
C ALA A 402 43.03 -9.81 -17.00
N ARG A 403 42.72 -8.81 -16.22
CA ARG A 403 43.77 -8.09 -15.51
C ARG A 403 43.22 -7.16 -14.43
N ARG A 404 43.76 -7.43 -13.25
CA ARG A 404 43.86 -6.53 -12.10
C ARG A 404 44.39 -5.17 -12.50
N ARG A 405 43.77 -4.13 -11.99
CA ARG A 405 44.45 -3.21 -11.05
C ARG A 405 43.44 -2.32 -10.38
#